data_05e743cd14497f9c2d88053261a9eef3
#
_entry.id   05e743cd14497f9c2d88053261a9eef3
#
_cell.length_a   1.000
_cell.length_b   1.000
_cell.length_c   1.000
_cell.angle_alpha   90.00
_cell.angle_beta   90.00
_cell.angle_gamma   90.00
#
_symmetry.space_group_name_H-M   'P 1'
#
loop_
_entity.id
_entity.type
_entity.pdbx_description
1 polymer ?
#
loop_
_entity_poly.entity_id
_entity_poly.type
_entity_poly.pdbx_seq_one_letter_code
_entity_poly.pdbx_strand_id
1 'polypeptide(L)'
;MTYQHTRDNVRDWADPVRDQIDDDTADTIARLWDQVAAVYATDDPDDPDTLGCAEASTGAAMYVLGDTTVATAGKTWRSAQIQAATAQDQLIGVIIAALDAGATRQAICTQLGIARTTLNRWIAEP
;
A
#
# COMPACT_ATOMS: atom_id res chain seq x y z
N MET A 1 -17.57 -0.36 15.26
CA MET A 1 -16.60 -0.87 16.25
C MET A 1 -15.44 0.10 16.35
N THR A 2 -15.14 0.56 17.52
CA THR A 2 -14.04 1.51 17.73
C THR A 2 -12.80 0.73 18.12
N TYR A 3 -11.75 0.82 17.32
CA TYR A 3 -10.46 0.25 17.67
C TYR A 3 -9.82 1.13 18.74
N GLN A 4 -9.34 0.50 19.80
CA GLN A 4 -8.52 1.20 20.78
C GLN A 4 -7.18 0.49 20.87
N HIS A 5 -6.16 1.15 20.37
CA HIS A 5 -4.79 0.70 20.56
C HIS A 5 -4.28 1.18 21.90
N THR A 6 -3.40 0.42 22.51
CA THR A 6 -2.77 0.74 23.79
C THR A 6 -1.26 0.85 23.60
N ARG A 7 -0.59 1.43 24.62
CA ARG A 7 0.88 1.48 24.62
C ARG A 7 1.50 0.09 24.52
N ASP A 8 0.83 -0.93 25.04
CA ASP A 8 1.32 -2.31 24.98
C ASP A 8 1.30 -2.84 23.54
N ASN A 9 0.26 -2.49 22.75
CA ASN A 9 0.21 -2.84 21.34
C ASN A 9 1.40 -2.23 20.58
N VAL A 10 1.73 -0.98 20.87
CA VAL A 10 2.85 -0.28 20.25
C VAL A 10 4.17 -0.95 20.61
N ARG A 11 4.35 -1.29 21.89
CA ARG A 11 5.58 -1.94 22.35
C ARG A 11 5.77 -3.33 21.77
N ASP A 12 4.67 -4.09 21.62
CA ASP A 12 4.71 -5.42 20.98
C ASP A 12 5.14 -5.29 19.52
N TRP A 13 4.60 -4.30 18.81
CA TRP A 13 4.99 -4.03 17.43
C TRP A 13 6.48 -3.65 17.33
N ALA A 14 6.99 -2.89 18.28
CA ALA A 14 8.34 -2.34 18.26
C ALA A 14 9.41 -3.30 18.82
N ASP A 15 9.03 -4.49 19.29
CA ASP A 15 9.98 -5.48 19.79
C ASP A 15 11.05 -5.78 18.71
N PRO A 16 12.38 -5.77 19.00
CA PRO A 16 13.01 -5.80 20.33
C PRO A 16 13.36 -4.43 20.94
N VAL A 17 13.01 -3.31 20.30
CA VAL A 17 13.38 -1.97 20.80
C VAL A 17 12.29 -1.36 21.70
N ARG A 18 11.32 -2.13 22.10
CA ARG A 18 10.14 -1.64 22.84
C ARG A 18 10.48 -0.91 24.14
N ASP A 19 11.57 -1.31 24.82
CA ASP A 19 11.98 -0.70 26.08
C ASP A 19 12.60 0.68 25.89
N GLN A 20 12.90 1.05 24.63
CA GLN A 20 13.45 2.36 24.27
C GLN A 20 12.35 3.39 23.99
N ILE A 21 11.10 2.96 23.97
CA ILE A 21 9.95 3.82 23.70
C ILE A 21 9.32 4.19 25.03
N ASP A 22 9.35 5.48 25.37
CA ASP A 22 8.73 5.96 26.62
C ASP A 22 7.21 5.91 26.55
N ASP A 23 6.55 6.03 27.69
CA ASP A 23 5.10 5.91 27.79
C ASP A 23 4.37 6.97 26.95
N ASP A 24 4.85 8.21 26.96
CA ASP A 24 4.21 9.30 26.22
C ASP A 24 4.30 9.06 24.71
N THR A 25 5.43 8.60 24.23
CA THR A 25 5.63 8.26 22.82
C THR A 25 4.73 7.10 22.41
N ALA A 26 4.70 6.04 23.22
CA ALA A 26 3.83 4.88 22.96
C ALA A 26 2.35 5.28 22.95
N ASP A 27 1.92 6.12 23.88
CA ASP A 27 0.53 6.61 23.92
C ASP A 27 0.20 7.46 22.68
N THR A 28 1.13 8.29 22.23
CA THR A 28 0.95 9.10 21.01
C THR A 28 0.76 8.19 19.78
N ILE A 29 1.61 7.19 19.64
CA ILE A 29 1.49 6.23 18.52
C ILE A 29 0.16 5.48 18.60
N ALA A 30 -0.21 5.00 19.78
CA ALA A 30 -1.49 4.29 19.96
C ALA A 30 -2.68 5.16 19.54
N ARG A 31 -2.67 6.42 19.94
CA ARG A 31 -3.73 7.37 19.57
C ARG A 31 -3.78 7.59 18.06
N LEU A 32 -2.61 7.72 17.41
CA LEU A 32 -2.53 7.88 15.95
C LEU A 32 -2.99 6.62 15.23
N TRP A 33 -2.69 5.44 15.77
CA TRP A 33 -3.17 4.18 15.19
C TRP A 33 -4.69 4.10 15.21
N ASP A 34 -5.33 4.63 16.27
CA ASP A 34 -6.80 4.71 16.31
C ASP A 34 -7.33 5.65 15.22
N GLN A 35 -6.65 6.77 14.96
CA GLN A 35 -7.01 7.68 13.86
C GLN A 35 -6.85 7.01 12.49
N VAL A 36 -5.76 6.26 12.30
CA VAL A 36 -5.53 5.49 11.07
C VAL A 36 -6.64 4.46 10.88
N ALA A 37 -6.98 3.72 11.95
CA ALA A 37 -8.03 2.72 11.88
C ALA A 37 -9.37 3.33 11.46
N ALA A 38 -9.66 4.56 11.91
CA ALA A 38 -10.89 5.26 11.53
C ALA A 38 -10.91 5.59 10.03
N VAL A 39 -9.76 5.94 9.44
CA VAL A 39 -9.66 6.22 8.00
C VAL A 39 -9.91 4.95 7.17
N TYR A 40 -9.42 3.81 7.63
CA TYR A 40 -9.51 2.53 6.92
C TYR A 40 -10.66 1.65 7.45
N ALA A 41 -11.57 2.21 8.25
CA ALA A 41 -12.66 1.44 8.84
C ALA A 41 -13.49 0.76 7.76
N THR A 42 -13.68 -0.56 7.90
CA THR A 42 -14.49 -1.37 7.01
C THR A 42 -15.13 -2.48 7.84
N ASP A 43 -16.34 -2.89 7.44
CA ASP A 43 -17.03 -4.01 8.06
C ASP A 43 -16.64 -5.35 7.44
N ASP A 44 -15.88 -5.33 6.35
CA ASP A 44 -15.47 -6.51 5.62
C ASP A 44 -14.02 -6.87 5.96
N PRO A 45 -13.77 -7.97 6.71
CA PRO A 45 -12.41 -8.37 7.06
C PRO A 45 -11.56 -8.80 5.85
N ASP A 46 -12.20 -9.12 4.73
CA ASP A 46 -11.50 -9.50 3.50
C ASP A 46 -11.21 -8.29 2.60
N ASP A 47 -11.59 -7.09 3.02
CA ASP A 47 -11.35 -5.87 2.26
C ASP A 47 -9.84 -5.59 2.18
N PRO A 48 -9.30 -5.35 0.97
CA PRO A 48 -7.87 -5.01 0.80
C PRO A 48 -7.43 -3.78 1.60
N ASP A 49 -8.34 -2.89 1.97
CA ASP A 49 -8.02 -1.70 2.75
C ASP A 49 -7.52 -2.04 4.15
N THR A 50 -7.80 -3.25 4.67
CA THR A 50 -7.24 -3.69 5.95
C THR A 50 -5.72 -3.82 5.90
N LEU A 51 -5.15 -4.17 4.74
CA LEU A 51 -3.70 -4.20 4.54
C LEU A 51 -3.13 -2.78 4.54
N GLY A 52 -3.83 -1.83 3.92
CA GLY A 52 -3.44 -0.43 3.94
C GLY A 52 -3.38 0.14 5.35
N CYS A 53 -4.28 -0.30 6.23
CA CYS A 53 -4.29 0.13 7.62
C CYS A 53 -2.98 -0.23 8.33
N ALA A 54 -2.46 -1.45 8.15
CA ALA A 54 -1.21 -1.87 8.77
C ALA A 54 -0.03 -1.02 8.29
N GLU A 55 0.06 -0.76 6.99
CA GLU A 55 1.13 0.06 6.42
C GLU A 55 1.04 1.51 6.87
N ALA A 56 -0.17 2.08 6.92
CA ALA A 56 -0.37 3.44 7.38
C ALA A 56 -0.01 3.58 8.87
N SER A 57 -0.34 2.58 9.67
CA SER A 57 0.01 2.54 11.10
C SER A 57 1.54 2.54 11.29
N THR A 58 2.25 1.76 10.48
CA THR A 58 3.72 1.75 10.49
C THR A 58 4.26 3.13 10.14
N GLY A 59 3.71 3.78 9.12
CA GLY A 59 4.13 5.13 8.72
C GLY A 59 3.94 6.15 9.84
N ALA A 60 2.80 6.10 10.53
CA ALA A 60 2.52 6.99 11.65
C ALA A 60 3.55 6.80 12.77
N ALA A 61 3.84 5.55 13.13
CA ALA A 61 4.85 5.24 14.15
C ALA A 61 6.24 5.74 13.73
N MET A 62 6.63 5.53 12.49
CA MET A 62 7.93 6.00 11.98
C MET A 62 8.05 7.52 12.08
N TYR A 63 6.99 8.24 11.79
CA TYR A 63 6.98 9.70 11.92
C TYR A 63 7.20 10.13 13.36
N VAL A 64 6.49 9.54 14.31
CA VAL A 64 6.62 9.87 15.74
C VAL A 64 8.02 9.55 16.25
N LEU A 65 8.61 8.44 15.79
CA LEU A 65 9.95 8.01 16.20
C LEU A 65 11.07 8.77 15.51
N GLY A 66 10.75 9.64 14.55
CA GLY A 66 11.75 10.45 13.85
C GLY A 66 12.43 9.73 12.68
N ASP A 67 11.90 8.57 12.27
CA ASP A 67 12.50 7.77 11.20
C ASP A 67 12.11 8.25 9.81
N THR A 68 11.06 9.09 9.70
CA THR A 68 10.62 9.62 8.41
C THR A 68 9.98 10.99 8.60
N THR A 69 9.78 11.68 7.48
CA THR A 69 9.07 12.98 7.42
C THR A 69 8.08 12.92 6.27
N VAL A 70 7.17 13.90 6.20
CA VAL A 70 6.23 13.99 5.08
C VAL A 70 6.99 14.10 3.76
N ALA A 71 8.05 14.91 3.72
CA ALA A 71 8.86 15.10 2.50
C ALA A 71 9.51 13.78 2.05
N THR A 72 10.12 13.04 2.98
CA THR A 72 10.80 11.77 2.69
C THR A 72 9.81 10.71 2.25
N ALA A 73 8.71 10.54 2.99
CA ALA A 73 7.67 9.58 2.64
C ALA A 73 7.03 9.93 1.28
N GLY A 74 6.84 11.22 1.00
CA GLY A 74 6.32 11.68 -0.28
C GLY A 74 7.24 11.39 -1.45
N LYS A 75 8.55 11.52 -1.26
CA LYS A 75 9.54 11.14 -2.28
C LYS A 75 9.47 9.66 -2.60
N THR A 76 9.40 8.82 -1.57
CA THR A 76 9.28 7.37 -1.75
C THR A 76 8.03 7.03 -2.53
N TRP A 77 6.91 7.66 -2.18
CA TRP A 77 5.64 7.45 -2.87
C TRP A 77 5.72 7.85 -4.35
N ARG A 78 6.29 9.04 -4.65
CA ARG A 78 6.45 9.50 -6.04
C ARG A 78 7.36 8.58 -6.84
N SER A 79 8.47 8.12 -6.25
CA SER A 79 9.37 7.18 -6.91
C SER A 79 8.66 5.88 -7.24
N ALA A 80 7.85 5.36 -6.32
CA ALA A 80 7.09 4.14 -6.54
C ALA A 80 6.07 4.33 -7.66
N GLN A 81 5.41 5.49 -7.73
CA GLN A 81 4.46 5.80 -8.80
C GLN A 81 5.15 5.85 -10.16
N ILE A 82 6.32 6.50 -10.23
CA ILE A 82 7.10 6.58 -11.47
C ILE A 82 7.54 5.18 -11.90
N GLN A 83 8.03 4.37 -10.96
CA GLN A 83 8.44 3.00 -11.26
C GLN A 83 7.26 2.15 -11.73
N ALA A 84 6.10 2.30 -11.10
CA ALA A 84 4.89 1.58 -11.50
C ALA A 84 4.44 2.00 -12.91
N ALA A 85 4.46 3.30 -13.20
CA ALA A 85 4.11 3.81 -14.53
C ALA A 85 5.08 3.30 -15.61
N THR A 86 6.38 3.30 -15.30
CA THR A 86 7.41 2.77 -16.22
C THR A 86 7.19 1.29 -16.48
N ALA A 87 6.92 0.51 -15.44
CA ALA A 87 6.67 -0.92 -15.56
C ALA A 87 5.40 -1.18 -16.38
N GLN A 88 4.35 -0.38 -16.18
CA GLN A 88 3.13 -0.51 -16.96
C GLN A 88 3.36 -0.19 -18.43
N ASP A 89 4.12 0.87 -18.75
CA ASP A 89 4.44 1.23 -20.11
C ASP A 89 5.24 0.12 -20.81
N GLN A 90 6.20 -0.46 -20.09
CA GLN A 90 6.96 -1.59 -20.63
C GLN A 90 6.06 -2.80 -20.87
N LEU A 91 5.15 -3.08 -19.95
CA LEU A 91 4.19 -4.18 -20.11
C LEU A 91 3.29 -3.96 -21.33
N ILE A 92 2.82 -2.75 -21.55
CA ILE A 92 2.01 -2.42 -22.74
C ILE A 92 2.79 -2.75 -24.02
N GLY A 93 4.07 -2.38 -24.08
CA GLY A 93 4.93 -2.72 -25.21
C GLY A 93 5.06 -4.23 -25.41
N VAL A 94 5.24 -4.97 -24.32
CA VAL A 94 5.31 -6.44 -24.38
C VAL A 94 3.99 -7.03 -24.89
N ILE A 95 2.87 -6.51 -24.43
CA ILE A 95 1.54 -6.96 -24.88
C ILE A 95 1.37 -6.75 -26.38
N ILE A 96 1.72 -5.57 -26.87
CA ILE A 96 1.63 -5.25 -28.31
C ILE A 96 2.49 -6.22 -29.12
N ALA A 97 3.72 -6.46 -28.69
CA ALA A 97 4.62 -7.39 -29.35
C ALA A 97 4.09 -8.83 -29.32
N ALA A 98 3.51 -9.26 -28.21
CA ALA A 98 2.94 -10.60 -28.07
C ALA A 98 1.74 -10.79 -29.00
N LEU A 99 0.85 -9.78 -29.09
CA LEU A 99 -0.28 -9.82 -30.00
C LEU A 99 0.18 -9.90 -31.45
N ASP A 100 1.20 -9.13 -31.81
CA ASP A 100 1.79 -9.18 -33.17
C ASP A 100 2.36 -10.56 -33.47
N ALA A 101 2.91 -11.24 -32.47
CA ALA A 101 3.49 -12.59 -32.60
C ALA A 101 2.43 -13.70 -32.59
N GLY A 102 1.16 -13.37 -32.41
CA GLY A 102 0.06 -14.34 -32.49
C GLY A 102 -0.62 -14.69 -31.17
N ALA A 103 -0.23 -14.09 -30.06
CA ALA A 103 -0.92 -14.30 -28.78
C ALA A 103 -2.35 -13.76 -28.87
N THR A 104 -3.26 -14.36 -28.07
CA THR A 104 -4.66 -13.89 -28.03
C THR A 104 -4.87 -12.96 -26.84
N ARG A 105 -5.83 -12.05 -27.00
CA ARG A 105 -6.21 -11.14 -25.90
C ARG A 105 -6.67 -11.93 -24.67
N GLN A 106 -7.42 -13.01 -24.91
CA GLN A 106 -7.91 -13.85 -23.82
C GLN A 106 -6.76 -14.46 -22.99
N ALA A 107 -5.74 -14.98 -23.67
CA ALA A 107 -4.59 -15.57 -23.00
C ALA A 107 -3.83 -14.53 -22.16
N ILE A 108 -3.64 -13.35 -22.73
CA ILE A 108 -2.97 -12.24 -22.02
C ILE A 108 -3.76 -11.82 -20.79
N CYS A 109 -5.06 -11.62 -20.93
CA CYS A 109 -5.92 -11.24 -19.79
C CYS A 109 -5.87 -12.29 -18.69
N THR A 110 -5.90 -13.57 -19.05
CA THR A 110 -5.81 -14.67 -18.09
C THR A 110 -4.47 -14.67 -17.37
N GLN A 111 -3.36 -14.48 -18.09
CA GLN A 111 -2.02 -14.43 -17.49
C GLN A 111 -1.85 -13.27 -16.52
N LEU A 112 -2.40 -12.11 -16.86
CA LEU A 112 -2.21 -10.90 -16.07
C LEU A 112 -3.28 -10.73 -15.00
N GLY A 113 -4.38 -11.50 -15.05
CA GLY A 113 -5.49 -11.33 -14.13
C GLY A 113 -6.23 -10.02 -14.31
N ILE A 114 -6.33 -9.51 -15.55
CA ILE A 114 -7.01 -8.26 -15.86
C ILE A 114 -8.23 -8.50 -16.74
N ALA A 115 -9.18 -7.54 -16.68
CA ALA A 115 -10.36 -7.58 -17.51
C ALA A 115 -10.04 -7.18 -18.96
N ARG A 116 -10.84 -7.68 -19.90
CA ARG A 116 -10.71 -7.35 -21.32
C ARG A 116 -10.81 -5.85 -21.57
N THR A 117 -11.69 -5.18 -20.84
CA THR A 117 -11.86 -3.72 -20.93
C THR A 117 -10.60 -2.97 -20.51
N THR A 118 -9.90 -3.46 -19.48
CA THR A 118 -8.64 -2.86 -19.03
C THR A 118 -7.57 -3.00 -20.11
N LEU A 119 -7.44 -4.19 -20.69
CA LEU A 119 -6.48 -4.44 -21.76
C LEU A 119 -6.76 -3.51 -22.95
N ASN A 120 -8.00 -3.45 -23.40
CA ASN A 120 -8.38 -2.63 -24.55
C ASN A 120 -8.10 -1.14 -24.32
N ARG A 121 -8.31 -0.67 -23.09
CA ARG A 121 -8.01 0.72 -22.72
C ARG A 121 -6.51 1.00 -22.80
N TRP A 122 -5.69 0.05 -22.33
CA TRP A 122 -4.23 0.23 -22.30
C TRP A 122 -3.65 0.31 -23.71
N ILE A 123 -4.12 -0.52 -24.63
CA ILE A 123 -3.58 -0.56 -25.99
C ILE A 123 -4.37 0.31 -26.97
N ALA A 124 -5.36 1.07 -26.47
CA ALA A 124 -6.15 2.02 -27.25
C ALA A 124 -6.80 1.39 -28.49
N GLU A 125 -7.19 0.13 -28.37
CA GLU A 125 -7.89 -0.57 -29.44
C GLU A 125 -9.41 -0.33 -29.30
N PRO A 126 -10.08 0.05 -30.40
CA PRO A 126 -11.52 0.22 -30.38
C PRO A 126 -12.27 -1.09 -30.15
#